data_62f5e7c75884b6510ea65fd323ca771c
#
_entry.id   62f5e7c75884b6510ea65fd323ca771c
#
_cell.length_a   1.000
_cell.length_b   1.000
_cell.length_c   1.000
_cell.angle_alpha   90.00
_cell.angle_beta   90.00
_cell.angle_gamma   90.00
#
_symmetry.space_group_name_H-M   'P 1'
#
loop_
_entity.id
_entity.type
_entity.pdbx_description
1 polymer ?
#
loop_
_entity_poly.entity_id
_entity_poly.type
_entity_poly.pdbx_seq_one_letter_code
_entity_poly.pdbx_strand_id
1 'polypeptide(L)'
;LLLDLLRGAGKEFSLRVLLRTYFILLLVCLAAFLATRNLLLCAVLNLAVPFLVVGLLSDKFNPKSYFVYGMEFVFFQMTPVSLPHLGMQLVVMVYGFGMVTLFLWLHSRRIRKRRDYATIRRGLDLLSQEMEKLANGEDISKERDAFPPMMAHMSRVVYSSRNFSYLADDYGKINYWCMLLFQRFHYFVSTFYGSRRSLLEGEKKFYLELSGLLGQAARGFNQPGRRGLVRSIRSFARLNRLPSREEEDAIGEILRLLEFCLMQREKAYFYRTRLKK
;
A
#
# COMPACT_ATOMS: atom_id res chain seq x y z
N LEU A 1 -9.72 -1.37 -16.97
CA LEU A 1 -9.82 -2.64 -16.23
C LEU A 1 -8.55 -3.48 -16.34
N LEU A 2 -8.10 -3.82 -17.57
CA LEU A 2 -6.88 -4.63 -17.78
C LEU A 2 -5.65 -3.93 -17.20
N LEU A 3 -5.48 -2.61 -17.41
CA LEU A 3 -4.42 -1.78 -16.85
C LEU A 3 -4.52 -1.64 -15.33
N ASP A 4 -5.73 -1.56 -14.76
CA ASP A 4 -5.92 -1.49 -13.31
C ASP A 4 -5.75 -2.87 -12.66
N LEU A 5 -6.16 -3.94 -13.34
CA LEU A 5 -5.83 -5.31 -12.96
C LEU A 5 -4.33 -5.59 -13.08
N LEU A 6 -3.65 -5.06 -14.10
CA LEU A 6 -2.19 -5.16 -14.27
C LEU A 6 -1.45 -4.29 -13.25
N ARG A 7 -1.91 -3.09 -12.93
CA ARG A 7 -1.38 -2.28 -11.82
C ARG A 7 -1.64 -2.92 -10.46
N GLY A 8 -2.77 -3.62 -10.30
CA GLY A 8 -3.09 -4.45 -9.15
C GLY A 8 -2.37 -5.81 -9.13
N ALA A 9 -1.78 -6.25 -10.23
CA ALA A 9 -1.08 -7.54 -10.37
C ALA A 9 0.27 -7.61 -9.62
N GLY A 10 0.72 -6.50 -9.01
CA GLY A 10 1.67 -6.57 -7.89
C GLY A 10 1.09 -7.21 -6.63
N LYS A 11 -0.24 -7.35 -6.54
CA LYS A 11 -0.95 -8.16 -5.55
C LYS A 11 -0.90 -9.63 -5.99
N GLU A 12 -0.83 -10.52 -5.00
CA GLU A 12 -1.03 -11.95 -5.25
C GLU A 12 -2.33 -12.11 -6.06
N PHE A 13 -2.23 -12.80 -7.20
CA PHE A 13 -3.38 -13.14 -8.03
C PHE A 13 -4.37 -13.90 -7.16
N SER A 14 -5.41 -13.22 -6.71
CA SER A 14 -6.43 -13.80 -5.85
C SER A 14 -7.58 -14.26 -6.74
N LEU A 15 -7.71 -15.56 -6.90
CA LEU A 15 -8.82 -16.19 -7.61
C LEU A 15 -10.20 -15.70 -7.09
N ARG A 16 -10.28 -15.43 -5.77
CA ARG A 16 -11.51 -14.92 -5.13
C ARG A 16 -11.88 -13.52 -5.64
N VAL A 17 -10.92 -12.61 -5.77
CA VAL A 17 -11.17 -11.26 -6.29
C VAL A 17 -11.65 -11.34 -7.73
N LEU A 18 -11.04 -12.20 -8.50
CA LEU A 18 -11.38 -12.42 -9.90
C LEU A 18 -12.78 -13.00 -10.06
N LEU A 19 -13.11 -14.05 -9.29
CA LEU A 19 -14.46 -14.65 -9.28
C LEU A 19 -15.54 -13.65 -8.85
N ARG A 20 -15.25 -12.80 -7.85
CA ARG A 20 -16.16 -11.72 -7.44
C ARG A 20 -16.40 -10.72 -8.58
N THR A 21 -15.32 -10.24 -9.21
CA THR A 21 -15.42 -9.32 -10.36
C THR A 21 -16.27 -9.92 -11.46
N TYR A 22 -16.03 -11.18 -11.75
CA TYR A 22 -16.77 -11.97 -12.73
C TYR A 22 -18.25 -12.05 -12.42
N PHE A 23 -18.58 -12.38 -11.16
CA PHE A 23 -19.97 -12.47 -10.71
C PHE A 23 -20.69 -11.13 -10.82
N ILE A 24 -20.04 -10.03 -10.45
CA ILE A 24 -20.61 -8.69 -10.58
C ILE A 24 -20.87 -8.34 -12.06
N LEU A 25 -19.93 -8.65 -12.95
CA LEU A 25 -20.10 -8.40 -14.40
C LEU A 25 -21.26 -9.19 -15.00
N LEU A 26 -21.43 -10.46 -14.61
CA LEU A 26 -22.57 -11.27 -15.01
C LEU A 26 -23.90 -10.69 -14.50
N LEU A 27 -23.95 -10.23 -13.24
CA LEU A 27 -25.15 -9.58 -12.69
C LEU A 27 -25.48 -8.28 -13.44
N VAL A 28 -24.46 -7.47 -13.78
CA VAL A 28 -24.64 -6.24 -14.55
C VAL A 28 -25.18 -6.55 -15.96
N CYS A 29 -24.66 -7.57 -16.62
CA CYS A 29 -25.14 -8.04 -17.92
C CYS A 29 -26.61 -8.47 -17.87
N LEU A 30 -27.00 -9.26 -16.87
CA LEU A 30 -28.39 -9.70 -16.66
C LEU A 30 -29.32 -8.51 -16.36
N ALA A 31 -28.87 -7.56 -15.54
CA ALA A 31 -29.63 -6.36 -15.23
C ALA A 31 -29.84 -5.50 -16.47
N ALA A 32 -28.79 -5.33 -17.33
CA ALA A 32 -28.89 -4.64 -18.60
C ALA A 32 -29.90 -5.32 -19.55
N PHE A 33 -29.84 -6.66 -19.64
CA PHE A 33 -30.79 -7.43 -20.43
C PHE A 33 -32.25 -7.23 -19.94
N LEU A 34 -32.50 -7.27 -18.63
CA LEU A 34 -33.83 -7.03 -18.06
C LEU A 34 -34.30 -5.60 -18.32
N ALA A 35 -33.43 -4.60 -18.25
CA ALA A 35 -33.75 -3.21 -18.54
C ALA A 35 -34.27 -3.02 -19.97
N THR A 36 -33.83 -3.82 -20.94
CA THR A 36 -34.28 -3.72 -22.34
C THR A 36 -35.65 -4.37 -22.60
N ARG A 37 -36.26 -5.04 -21.61
CA ARG A 37 -37.54 -5.79 -21.79
C ARG A 37 -38.78 -4.99 -21.47
N ASN A 38 -38.70 -4.06 -20.53
CA ASN A 38 -39.87 -3.31 -20.06
C ASN A 38 -39.43 -1.89 -19.68
N LEU A 39 -40.23 -0.87 -20.07
CA LEU A 39 -39.97 0.53 -19.78
C LEU A 39 -39.83 0.81 -18.26
N LEU A 40 -40.69 0.18 -17.46
CA LEU A 40 -40.66 0.34 -16.00
C LEU A 40 -39.38 -0.25 -15.40
N LEU A 41 -38.99 -1.47 -15.85
CA LEU A 41 -37.71 -2.08 -15.45
C LEU A 41 -36.53 -1.25 -15.94
N CYS A 42 -36.59 -0.68 -17.12
CA CYS A 42 -35.59 0.24 -17.64
C CYS A 42 -35.38 1.43 -16.70
N ALA A 43 -36.47 2.10 -16.32
CA ALA A 43 -36.39 3.25 -15.43
C ALA A 43 -35.79 2.89 -14.04
N VAL A 44 -36.29 1.81 -13.44
CA VAL A 44 -35.83 1.35 -12.12
C VAL A 44 -34.36 0.90 -12.16
N LEU A 45 -33.96 0.08 -13.16
CA LEU A 45 -32.60 -0.47 -13.24
C LEU A 45 -31.57 0.59 -13.64
N ASN A 46 -31.93 1.57 -14.47
CA ASN A 46 -31.04 2.69 -14.79
C ASN A 46 -30.78 3.62 -13.59
N LEU A 47 -31.65 3.64 -12.60
CA LEU A 47 -31.39 4.33 -11.34
C LEU A 47 -30.64 3.43 -10.35
N ALA A 48 -31.10 2.21 -10.16
CA ALA A 48 -30.60 1.31 -9.12
C ALA A 48 -29.19 0.78 -9.40
N VAL A 49 -28.90 0.35 -10.65
CA VAL A 49 -27.62 -0.28 -10.99
C VAL A 49 -26.44 0.70 -10.86
N PRO A 50 -26.47 1.93 -11.44
CA PRO A 50 -25.40 2.89 -11.25
C PRO A 50 -25.22 3.26 -9.77
N PHE A 51 -26.30 3.46 -9.02
CA PHE A 51 -26.24 3.77 -7.60
C PHE A 51 -25.55 2.66 -6.80
N LEU A 52 -25.94 1.40 -7.02
CA LEU A 52 -25.32 0.24 -6.36
C LEU A 52 -23.86 0.05 -6.78
N VAL A 53 -23.57 0.19 -8.07
CA VAL A 53 -22.20 0.03 -8.61
C VAL A 53 -21.29 1.11 -8.05
N VAL A 54 -21.70 2.36 -7.99
CA VAL A 54 -20.94 3.44 -7.38
C VAL A 54 -20.80 3.21 -5.87
N GLY A 55 -21.89 2.94 -5.16
CA GLY A 55 -21.89 2.79 -3.70
C GLY A 55 -21.06 1.60 -3.20
N LEU A 56 -21.11 0.46 -3.92
CA LEU A 56 -20.41 -0.76 -3.51
C LEU A 56 -18.98 -0.87 -4.02
N LEU A 57 -18.66 -0.24 -5.17
CA LEU A 57 -17.35 -0.43 -5.85
C LEU A 57 -16.48 0.81 -5.80
N SER A 58 -17.03 1.99 -5.46
CA SER A 58 -16.22 3.19 -5.26
C SER A 58 -15.38 3.05 -4.00
N ASP A 59 -14.09 3.37 -4.11
CA ASP A 59 -13.14 3.30 -3.01
C ASP A 59 -12.33 4.60 -2.94
N LYS A 60 -11.99 5.05 -1.72
CA LYS A 60 -11.21 6.26 -1.46
C LYS A 60 -9.91 6.32 -2.30
N PHE A 61 -9.29 5.17 -2.58
CA PHE A 61 -8.00 5.09 -3.31
C PHE A 61 -8.16 4.76 -4.80
N ASN A 62 -9.35 4.31 -5.21
CA ASN A 62 -9.71 4.09 -6.61
C ASN A 62 -11.16 4.53 -6.86
N PRO A 63 -11.42 5.83 -6.85
CA PRO A 63 -12.78 6.37 -6.99
C PRO A 63 -13.42 6.04 -8.35
N LYS A 64 -12.62 5.62 -9.35
CA LYS A 64 -13.09 5.26 -10.70
C LYS A 64 -13.30 3.75 -10.89
N SER A 65 -13.24 2.93 -9.85
CA SER A 65 -13.37 1.47 -9.95
C SER A 65 -14.73 1.01 -10.48
N TYR A 66 -15.76 1.80 -10.26
CA TYR A 66 -17.12 1.56 -10.77
C TYR A 66 -17.30 1.79 -12.27
N PHE A 67 -16.42 2.61 -12.89
CA PHE A 67 -16.60 3.11 -14.26
C PHE A 67 -16.78 1.97 -15.28
N VAL A 68 -15.99 0.91 -15.17
CA VAL A 68 -16.03 -0.22 -16.09
C VAL A 68 -17.36 -0.94 -16.05
N TYR A 69 -17.91 -1.16 -14.85
CA TYR A 69 -19.21 -1.82 -14.67
C TYR A 69 -20.35 -0.94 -15.17
N GLY A 70 -20.26 0.36 -14.95
CA GLY A 70 -21.21 1.33 -15.50
C GLY A 70 -21.20 1.37 -17.03
N MET A 71 -20.02 1.40 -17.64
CA MET A 71 -19.87 1.34 -19.10
C MET A 71 -20.42 0.03 -19.66
N GLU A 72 -20.14 -1.09 -19.04
CA GLU A 72 -20.66 -2.40 -19.45
C GLU A 72 -22.20 -2.43 -19.41
N PHE A 73 -22.80 -1.90 -18.35
CA PHE A 73 -24.26 -1.78 -18.23
C PHE A 73 -24.88 -1.00 -19.38
N VAL A 74 -24.28 0.14 -19.73
CA VAL A 74 -24.74 0.97 -20.87
C VAL A 74 -24.55 0.26 -22.21
N PHE A 75 -23.38 -0.33 -22.45
CA PHE A 75 -23.11 -1.04 -23.72
C PHE A 75 -24.07 -2.19 -23.98
N PHE A 76 -24.40 -2.99 -22.95
CA PHE A 76 -25.37 -4.07 -23.13
C PHE A 76 -26.79 -3.58 -23.36
N GLN A 77 -27.17 -2.40 -22.89
CA GLN A 77 -28.46 -1.79 -23.21
C GLN A 77 -28.48 -1.22 -24.64
N MET A 78 -27.36 -0.69 -25.12
CA MET A 78 -27.26 -0.16 -26.49
C MET A 78 -27.28 -1.28 -27.54
N THR A 79 -26.90 -2.49 -27.18
CA THR A 79 -26.92 -3.68 -28.07
C THR A 79 -27.88 -4.73 -27.52
N PRO A 80 -29.21 -4.47 -27.56
CA PRO A 80 -30.21 -5.37 -26.98
C PRO A 80 -30.22 -6.71 -27.71
N VAL A 81 -30.16 -7.79 -26.93
CA VAL A 81 -30.10 -9.15 -27.43
C VAL A 81 -31.44 -9.84 -27.18
N SER A 82 -31.91 -10.66 -28.14
CA SER A 82 -33.10 -11.46 -27.92
C SER A 82 -32.88 -12.63 -26.96
N LEU A 83 -33.93 -13.13 -26.34
CA LEU A 83 -33.84 -14.20 -25.34
C LEU A 83 -33.07 -15.45 -25.84
N PRO A 84 -33.25 -15.92 -27.09
CA PRO A 84 -32.51 -17.07 -27.61
C PRO A 84 -30.99 -16.80 -27.72
N HIS A 85 -30.58 -15.56 -27.92
CA HIS A 85 -29.16 -15.19 -28.07
C HIS A 85 -28.48 -14.81 -26.75
N LEU A 86 -29.24 -14.65 -25.66
CA LEU A 86 -28.68 -14.32 -24.32
C LEU A 86 -27.65 -15.37 -23.87
N GLY A 87 -27.96 -16.65 -24.09
CA GLY A 87 -27.06 -17.76 -23.75
C GLY A 87 -25.71 -17.63 -24.47
N MET A 88 -25.73 -17.31 -25.77
CA MET A 88 -24.52 -17.11 -26.55
C MET A 88 -23.72 -15.89 -26.08
N GLN A 89 -24.40 -14.79 -25.74
CA GLN A 89 -23.75 -13.61 -25.17
C GLN A 89 -23.03 -13.91 -23.84
N LEU A 90 -23.67 -14.65 -22.95
CA LEU A 90 -23.07 -15.07 -21.68
C LEU A 90 -21.85 -15.98 -21.92
N VAL A 91 -21.92 -16.92 -22.86
CA VAL A 91 -20.81 -17.79 -23.23
C VAL A 91 -19.61 -16.98 -23.75
N VAL A 92 -19.85 -16.02 -24.64
CA VAL A 92 -18.80 -15.13 -25.15
C VAL A 92 -18.17 -14.30 -24.04
N MET A 93 -18.96 -13.78 -23.12
CA MET A 93 -18.47 -13.10 -21.93
C MET A 93 -17.58 -14.02 -21.07
N VAL A 94 -18.06 -15.22 -20.76
CA VAL A 94 -17.28 -16.21 -19.98
C VAL A 94 -15.98 -16.55 -20.68
N TYR A 95 -15.99 -16.76 -21.97
CA TYR A 95 -14.78 -17.01 -22.76
C TYR A 95 -13.80 -15.83 -22.72
N GLY A 96 -14.27 -14.61 -22.98
CA GLY A 96 -13.42 -13.42 -22.97
C GLY A 96 -12.77 -13.19 -21.62
N PHE A 97 -13.52 -13.35 -20.53
CA PHE A 97 -12.94 -13.26 -19.17
C PHE A 97 -12.01 -14.42 -18.86
N GLY A 98 -12.31 -15.63 -19.31
CA GLY A 98 -11.41 -16.77 -19.17
C GLY A 98 -10.05 -16.50 -19.80
N MET A 99 -10.04 -15.95 -21.01
CA MET A 99 -8.79 -15.57 -21.73
C MET A 99 -8.03 -14.47 -20.99
N VAL A 100 -8.71 -13.42 -20.52
CA VAL A 100 -8.07 -12.37 -19.71
C VAL A 100 -7.48 -12.95 -18.42
N THR A 101 -8.21 -13.82 -17.76
CA THR A 101 -7.76 -14.51 -16.54
C THR A 101 -6.54 -15.36 -16.78
N LEU A 102 -6.54 -16.15 -17.84
CA LEU A 102 -5.41 -17.00 -18.24
C LEU A 102 -4.17 -16.14 -18.53
N PHE A 103 -4.34 -15.05 -19.28
CA PHE A 103 -3.26 -14.12 -19.59
C PHE A 103 -2.69 -13.48 -18.30
N LEU A 104 -3.55 -12.99 -17.40
CA LEU A 104 -3.12 -12.41 -16.13
C LEU A 104 -2.41 -13.44 -15.24
N TRP A 105 -2.88 -14.67 -15.22
CA TRP A 105 -2.26 -15.76 -14.48
C TRP A 105 -0.87 -16.11 -15.01
N LEU A 106 -0.71 -16.23 -16.33
CA LEU A 106 0.58 -16.46 -16.99
C LEU A 106 1.53 -15.28 -16.73
N HIS A 107 1.03 -14.06 -16.87
CA HIS A 107 1.80 -12.84 -16.62
C HIS A 107 2.23 -12.73 -15.15
N SER A 108 1.34 -13.04 -14.21
CA SER A 108 1.64 -13.01 -12.77
C SER A 108 2.67 -14.06 -12.36
N ARG A 109 2.70 -15.22 -13.03
CA ARG A 109 3.76 -16.23 -12.83
C ARG A 109 5.13 -15.74 -13.28
N ARG A 110 5.21 -15.02 -14.39
CA ARG A 110 6.47 -14.42 -14.88
C ARG A 110 6.94 -13.28 -14.00
N ILE A 111 6.02 -12.43 -13.53
CA ILE A 111 6.30 -11.28 -12.65
C ILE A 111 6.01 -11.67 -11.20
N ARG A 112 6.52 -12.77 -10.71
CA ARG A 112 6.61 -12.98 -9.25
C ARG A 112 7.63 -11.99 -8.69
N LYS A 113 7.30 -10.69 -8.73
CA LYS A 113 8.09 -9.66 -8.07
C LYS A 113 8.21 -10.07 -6.61
N ARG A 114 9.45 -10.33 -6.18
CA ARG A 114 9.78 -10.36 -4.75
C ARG A 114 9.13 -9.13 -4.15
N ARG A 115 8.28 -9.30 -3.15
CA ARG A 115 7.72 -8.16 -2.39
C ARG A 115 8.92 -7.32 -1.97
N ASP A 116 9.16 -6.24 -2.70
CA ASP A 116 10.29 -5.37 -2.45
C ASP A 116 9.82 -4.26 -1.50
N TYR A 117 10.59 -4.06 -0.46
CA TYR A 117 10.39 -2.96 0.49
C TYR A 117 11.19 -1.72 0.06
N ALA A 118 11.31 -1.49 -1.25
CA ALA A 118 12.09 -0.39 -1.81
C ALA A 118 11.62 0.97 -1.27
N THR A 119 10.30 1.17 -1.15
CA THR A 119 9.74 2.41 -0.58
C THR A 119 10.15 2.60 0.88
N ILE A 120 10.13 1.53 1.69
CA ILE A 120 10.56 1.61 3.09
C ILE A 120 12.05 1.89 3.19
N ARG A 121 12.89 1.21 2.39
CA ARG A 121 14.32 1.47 2.34
C ARG A 121 14.62 2.91 1.97
N ARG A 122 13.97 3.40 0.91
CA ARG A 122 14.10 4.81 0.48
C ARG A 122 13.68 5.78 1.59
N GLY A 123 12.61 5.47 2.32
CA GLY A 123 12.17 6.28 3.46
C GLY A 123 13.19 6.31 4.60
N LEU A 124 13.78 5.16 4.94
CA LEU A 124 14.85 5.10 5.95
C LEU A 124 16.13 5.80 5.49
N ASP A 125 16.47 5.73 4.20
CA ASP A 125 17.59 6.48 3.61
C ASP A 125 17.34 7.99 3.65
N LEU A 126 16.14 8.45 3.33
CA LEU A 126 15.76 9.86 3.44
C LEU A 126 15.86 10.36 4.88
N LEU A 127 15.39 9.57 5.87
CA LEU A 127 15.56 9.92 7.28
C LEU A 127 17.02 9.97 7.69
N SER A 128 17.86 9.05 7.20
CA SER A 128 19.31 9.08 7.44
C SER A 128 19.91 10.37 6.93
N GLN A 129 19.59 10.77 5.70
CA GLN A 129 20.09 12.03 5.10
C GLN A 129 19.54 13.26 5.83
N GLU A 130 18.28 13.25 6.24
CA GLU A 130 17.65 14.35 7.00
C GLU A 130 18.35 14.56 8.34
N MET A 131 18.66 13.46 9.08
CA MET A 131 19.37 13.53 10.35
C MET A 131 20.83 14.01 10.18
N GLU A 132 21.50 13.57 9.12
CA GLU A 132 22.86 14.00 8.80
C GLU A 132 22.91 15.50 8.47
N LYS A 133 22.02 15.98 7.62
CA LYS A 133 21.90 17.40 7.26
C LYS A 133 21.52 18.25 8.47
N LEU A 134 20.59 17.76 9.30
CA LEU A 134 20.22 18.42 10.54
C LEU A 134 21.43 18.60 11.47
N ALA A 135 22.26 17.57 11.63
CA ALA A 135 23.47 17.63 12.43
C ALA A 135 24.49 18.64 11.87
N ASN A 136 24.57 18.75 10.55
CA ASN A 136 25.47 19.70 9.86
C ASN A 136 24.92 21.14 9.78
N GLY A 137 23.65 21.34 10.19
CA GLY A 137 22.99 22.66 10.06
C GLY A 137 22.59 23.01 8.63
N GLU A 138 22.47 22.02 7.75
CA GLU A 138 22.06 22.17 6.36
C GLU A 138 20.51 22.24 6.22
N ASP A 139 20.05 22.72 5.05
CA ASP A 139 18.63 22.76 4.76
C ASP A 139 18.06 21.36 4.50
N ILE A 140 17.02 21.01 5.26
CA ILE A 140 16.32 19.71 5.22
C ILE A 140 14.98 19.76 4.47
N SER A 141 14.63 20.91 3.88
CA SER A 141 13.32 21.12 3.26
C SER A 141 13.02 20.10 2.17
N LYS A 142 14.03 19.77 1.36
CA LYS A 142 13.90 18.81 0.25
C LYS A 142 13.57 17.39 0.73
N GLU A 143 14.27 16.92 1.76
CA GLU A 143 14.04 15.61 2.35
C GLU A 143 12.67 15.56 3.03
N ARG A 144 12.34 16.59 3.80
CA ARG A 144 11.03 16.73 4.47
C ARG A 144 9.87 16.70 3.49
N ASP A 145 9.95 17.41 2.37
CA ASP A 145 8.87 17.48 1.37
C ASP A 145 8.72 16.18 0.55
N ALA A 146 9.72 15.28 0.60
CA ALA A 146 9.62 13.96 -0.01
C ALA A 146 8.77 12.96 0.78
N PHE A 147 8.52 13.19 2.09
CA PHE A 147 7.74 12.27 2.94
C PHE A 147 6.24 12.22 2.63
N PRO A 148 5.50 13.34 2.47
CA PRO A 148 4.06 13.29 2.23
C PRO A 148 3.66 12.43 1.03
N PRO A 149 4.25 12.56 -0.19
CA PRO A 149 3.91 11.72 -1.32
C PRO A 149 4.29 10.25 -1.10
N MET A 150 5.39 9.98 -0.40
CA MET A 150 5.80 8.62 -0.05
C MET A 150 4.82 7.97 0.93
N MET A 151 4.39 8.68 1.97
CA MET A 151 3.39 8.21 2.92
C MET A 151 2.04 7.95 2.24
N ALA A 152 1.63 8.82 1.32
CA ALA A 152 0.42 8.60 0.51
C ALA A 152 0.52 7.33 -0.34
N HIS A 153 1.69 7.04 -0.92
CA HIS A 153 1.94 5.79 -1.64
C HIS A 153 1.86 4.57 -0.70
N MET A 154 2.51 4.62 0.46
CA MET A 154 2.46 3.54 1.46
C MET A 154 1.05 3.29 1.99
N SER A 155 0.27 4.34 2.22
CA SER A 155 -1.14 4.24 2.61
C SER A 155 -1.96 3.48 1.56
N ARG A 156 -1.76 3.76 0.27
CA ARG A 156 -2.39 2.99 -0.82
C ARG A 156 -1.98 1.52 -0.80
N VAL A 157 -0.70 1.22 -0.55
CA VAL A 157 -0.20 -0.16 -0.43
C VAL A 157 -0.86 -0.87 0.74
N VAL A 158 -0.93 -0.24 1.91
CA VAL A 158 -1.58 -0.79 3.11
C VAL A 158 -3.05 -1.08 2.84
N TYR A 159 -3.78 -0.11 2.30
CA TYR A 159 -5.19 -0.26 1.98
C TYR A 159 -5.42 -1.38 0.96
N SER A 160 -4.60 -1.41 -0.07
CA SER A 160 -4.71 -2.41 -1.12
C SER A 160 -4.31 -3.83 -0.69
N SER A 161 -3.58 -3.98 0.42
CA SER A 161 -3.19 -5.27 0.98
C SER A 161 -4.24 -5.88 1.92
N ARG A 162 -5.33 -5.15 2.20
CA ARG A 162 -6.44 -5.68 3.01
C ARG A 162 -7.13 -6.80 2.28
N ASN A 163 -7.27 -7.93 2.95
CA ASN A 163 -8.13 -9.03 2.55
C ASN A 163 -9.52 -8.83 3.15
N PHE A 164 -10.49 -9.68 2.76
CA PHE A 164 -11.89 -9.68 3.25
C PHE A 164 -12.04 -9.62 4.79
N SER A 165 -11.01 -9.93 5.56
CA SER A 165 -11.01 -10.00 7.02
C SER A 165 -10.49 -8.73 7.70
N TYR A 166 -10.54 -7.55 7.11
CA TYR A 166 -10.03 -6.29 7.68
C TYR A 166 -8.56 -6.29 8.11
N LEU A 167 -7.90 -7.43 8.10
CA LEU A 167 -6.50 -7.58 8.46
C LEU A 167 -5.63 -7.49 7.22
N ALA A 168 -4.72 -6.52 7.22
CA ALA A 168 -3.67 -6.45 6.21
C ALA A 168 -2.80 -7.73 6.30
N ASP A 169 -2.29 -8.19 5.17
CA ASP A 169 -1.28 -9.23 5.16
C ASP A 169 0.03 -8.74 5.84
N ASP A 170 0.98 -9.63 6.08
CA ASP A 170 2.24 -9.26 6.74
C ASP A 170 2.98 -8.13 6.02
N TYR A 171 2.86 -8.05 4.69
CA TYR A 171 3.43 -6.96 3.90
C TYR A 171 2.72 -5.63 4.18
N GLY A 172 1.40 -5.64 4.21
CA GLY A 172 0.60 -4.47 4.55
C GLY A 172 0.82 -4.01 5.98
N LYS A 173 0.91 -4.95 6.94
CA LYS A 173 1.22 -4.62 8.34
C LYS A 173 2.58 -3.94 8.49
N ILE A 174 3.62 -4.46 7.85
CA ILE A 174 4.96 -3.87 7.89
C ILE A 174 4.96 -2.47 7.26
N ASN A 175 4.30 -2.29 6.11
CA ASN A 175 4.15 -0.97 5.49
C ASN A 175 3.40 0.01 6.39
N TYR A 176 2.35 -0.44 7.08
CA TYR A 176 1.60 0.38 8.04
C TYR A 176 2.46 0.86 9.19
N TRP A 177 3.20 -0.05 9.85
CA TRP A 177 4.08 0.33 10.95
C TRP A 177 5.22 1.24 10.52
N CYS A 178 5.81 0.99 9.35
CA CYS A 178 6.84 1.88 8.81
C CYS A 178 6.26 3.25 8.39
N MET A 179 5.03 3.31 7.91
CA MET A 179 4.35 4.57 7.63
C MET A 179 4.15 5.39 8.92
N LEU A 180 3.72 4.74 10.02
CA LEU A 180 3.62 5.39 11.32
C LEU A 180 4.97 5.89 11.83
N LEU A 181 6.03 5.10 11.64
CA LEU A 181 7.41 5.52 11.96
C LEU A 181 7.77 6.82 11.22
N PHE A 182 7.54 6.88 9.91
CA PHE A 182 7.83 8.06 9.11
C PHE A 182 6.98 9.27 9.51
N GLN A 183 5.71 9.07 9.84
CA GLN A 183 4.83 10.13 10.36
C GLN A 183 5.36 10.69 11.68
N ARG A 184 5.80 9.83 12.60
CA ARG A 184 6.36 10.25 13.89
C ARG A 184 7.67 11.01 13.72
N PHE A 185 8.56 10.54 12.85
CA PHE A 185 9.78 11.28 12.53
C PHE A 185 9.50 12.64 11.90
N HIS A 186 8.61 12.69 10.91
CA HIS A 186 8.24 13.93 10.26
C HIS A 186 7.65 14.94 11.26
N TYR A 187 6.79 14.48 12.17
CA TYR A 187 6.24 15.30 13.24
C TYR A 187 7.33 15.80 14.19
N PHE A 188 8.23 14.91 14.61
CA PHE A 188 9.35 15.23 15.48
C PHE A 188 10.22 16.35 14.88
N VAL A 189 10.67 16.18 13.64
CA VAL A 189 11.49 17.17 12.96
C VAL A 189 10.75 18.50 12.78
N SER A 190 9.46 18.45 12.41
CA SER A 190 8.65 19.67 12.23
C SER A 190 8.43 20.43 13.55
N THR A 191 8.28 19.73 14.66
CA THR A 191 7.99 20.33 15.97
C THR A 191 9.26 20.90 16.61
N PHE A 192 10.36 20.18 16.59
CA PHE A 192 11.58 20.57 17.33
C PHE A 192 12.58 21.33 16.46
N TYR A 193 12.54 21.14 15.13
CA TYR A 193 13.55 21.69 14.20
C TYR A 193 12.93 22.48 13.04
N GLY A 194 11.66 22.85 13.11
CA GLY A 194 10.96 23.62 12.08
C GLY A 194 11.46 25.05 11.91
N SER A 195 12.08 25.62 12.95
CA SER A 195 12.80 26.89 12.91
C SER A 195 14.29 26.61 13.12
N ARG A 196 15.16 27.17 12.25
CA ARG A 196 16.63 27.02 12.30
C ARG A 196 17.18 27.18 13.72
N ARG A 197 17.48 26.10 14.39
CA ARG A 197 18.13 26.07 15.69
C ARG A 197 19.58 25.61 15.50
N SER A 198 20.53 26.35 16.05
CA SER A 198 21.91 25.88 16.14
C SER A 198 21.96 24.73 17.15
N LEU A 199 22.39 23.55 16.71
CA LEU A 199 22.56 22.38 17.56
C LEU A 199 23.82 22.50 18.42
N LEU A 200 23.74 22.00 19.65
CA LEU A 200 24.91 21.81 20.52
C LEU A 200 25.76 20.65 19.98
N GLU A 201 27.05 20.64 20.30
CA GLU A 201 27.97 19.58 19.82
C GLU A 201 27.54 18.16 20.23
N GLY A 202 26.95 18.00 21.41
CA GLY A 202 26.39 16.73 21.85
C GLY A 202 25.18 16.29 21.03
N GLU A 203 24.33 17.23 20.64
CA GLU A 203 23.17 16.97 19.77
C GLU A 203 23.62 16.59 18.35
N LYS A 204 24.63 17.26 17.81
CA LYS A 204 25.20 16.92 16.50
C LYS A 204 25.69 15.49 16.47
N LYS A 205 26.46 15.08 17.47
CA LYS A 205 26.96 13.72 17.59
C LYS A 205 25.81 12.72 17.65
N PHE A 206 24.77 13.01 18.46
CA PHE A 206 23.57 12.18 18.56
C PHE A 206 22.90 11.96 17.20
N TYR A 207 22.65 13.03 16.43
CA TYR A 207 21.99 12.93 15.12
C TYR A 207 22.85 12.26 14.06
N LEU A 208 24.18 12.40 14.10
CA LEU A 208 25.10 11.69 13.21
C LEU A 208 25.09 10.17 13.51
N GLU A 209 25.11 9.77 14.76
CA GLU A 209 25.01 8.36 15.14
C GLU A 209 23.64 7.78 14.75
N LEU A 210 22.55 8.53 14.97
CA LEU A 210 21.19 8.15 14.56
C LEU A 210 21.09 7.99 13.03
N SER A 211 21.65 8.92 12.26
CA SER A 211 21.76 8.82 10.81
C SER A 211 22.44 7.51 10.39
N GLY A 212 23.57 7.18 11.01
CA GLY A 212 24.31 5.94 10.75
C GLY A 212 23.46 4.69 11.00
N LEU A 213 22.67 4.66 12.10
CA LEU A 213 21.77 3.54 12.42
C LEU A 213 20.61 3.43 11.41
N LEU A 214 20.03 4.56 10.99
CA LEU A 214 18.96 4.59 9.97
C LEU A 214 19.47 4.11 8.61
N GLY A 215 20.67 4.53 8.19
CA GLY A 215 21.31 4.05 6.98
C GLY A 215 21.64 2.54 7.03
N GLN A 216 22.04 2.01 8.18
CA GLN A 216 22.19 0.56 8.37
C GLN A 216 20.85 -0.14 8.29
N ALA A 217 19.78 0.42 8.87
CA ALA A 217 18.44 -0.11 8.79
C ALA A 217 17.93 -0.17 7.34
N ALA A 218 18.16 0.88 6.56
CA ALA A 218 17.81 0.95 5.14
C ALA A 218 18.50 -0.16 4.32
N ARG A 219 19.82 -0.29 4.45
CA ARG A 219 20.62 -1.32 3.75
C ARG A 219 20.24 -2.73 4.19
N GLY A 220 20.05 -2.94 5.49
CA GLY A 220 19.74 -4.24 6.08
C GLY A 220 18.28 -4.66 5.98
N PHE A 221 17.35 -3.80 5.54
CA PHE A 221 15.90 -4.06 5.63
C PHE A 221 15.44 -5.31 4.87
N ASN A 222 16.07 -5.68 3.78
CA ASN A 222 15.75 -6.87 2.99
C ASN A 222 16.59 -8.10 3.35
N GLN A 223 17.61 -7.95 4.19
CA GLN A 223 18.53 -9.04 4.56
C GLN A 223 18.05 -9.74 5.85
N PRO A 224 18.39 -11.03 6.09
CA PRO A 224 18.19 -11.68 7.37
C PRO A 224 19.20 -11.18 8.42
N GLY A 225 18.93 -11.46 9.71
CA GLY A 225 19.92 -11.23 10.77
C GLY A 225 19.91 -9.84 11.39
N ARG A 226 18.74 -9.19 11.50
CA ARG A 226 18.59 -7.84 12.06
C ARG A 226 18.78 -7.73 13.58
N ARG A 227 18.96 -8.84 14.26
CA ARG A 227 19.10 -8.87 15.73
C ARG A 227 20.29 -8.03 16.22
N GLY A 228 21.37 -7.99 15.44
CA GLY A 228 22.53 -7.13 15.74
C GLY A 228 22.15 -5.66 15.70
N LEU A 229 21.50 -5.22 14.63
CA LEU A 229 21.02 -3.84 14.48
C LEU A 229 20.01 -3.44 15.58
N VAL A 230 19.08 -4.33 15.92
CA VAL A 230 18.14 -4.09 17.02
C VAL A 230 18.87 -3.88 18.34
N ARG A 231 19.93 -4.66 18.62
CA ARG A 231 20.78 -4.43 19.80
C ARG A 231 21.48 -3.08 19.76
N SER A 232 22.03 -2.70 18.61
CA SER A 232 22.67 -1.38 18.44
C SER A 232 21.69 -0.24 18.68
N ILE A 233 20.46 -0.31 18.17
CA ILE A 233 19.41 0.68 18.41
C ILE A 233 19.07 0.76 19.92
N ARG A 234 18.93 -0.37 20.61
CA ARG A 234 18.68 -0.39 22.06
C ARG A 234 19.83 0.20 22.86
N SER A 235 21.06 -0.12 22.49
CA SER A 235 22.25 0.44 23.14
C SER A 235 22.33 1.95 22.93
N PHE A 236 22.08 2.40 21.70
CA PHE A 236 22.03 3.83 21.36
C PHE A 236 20.98 4.57 22.20
N ALA A 237 19.76 4.06 22.30
CA ALA A 237 18.68 4.65 23.07
C ALA A 237 18.97 4.73 24.59
N ARG A 238 19.86 3.88 25.11
CA ARG A 238 20.26 3.87 26.54
C ARG A 238 21.44 4.79 26.85
N LEU A 239 22.37 4.88 25.90
CA LEU A 239 23.66 5.56 26.14
C LEU A 239 23.61 7.04 25.75
N ASN A 240 22.80 7.39 24.78
CA ASN A 240 22.73 8.76 24.26
C ASN A 240 21.46 9.44 24.77
N ARG A 241 21.64 10.56 25.46
CA ARG A 241 20.54 11.38 25.99
C ARG A 241 20.52 12.72 25.30
N LEU A 242 19.33 13.27 25.10
CA LEU A 242 19.13 14.62 24.60
C LEU A 242 18.96 15.60 25.79
N PRO A 243 19.30 16.89 25.61
CA PRO A 243 19.19 17.89 26.66
C PRO A 243 17.74 18.14 27.08
N SER A 244 16.80 18.06 26.16
CA SER A 244 15.37 18.22 26.40
C SER A 244 14.72 16.85 26.65
N ARG A 245 14.03 16.75 27.79
CA ARG A 245 13.29 15.55 28.17
C ARG A 245 12.16 15.21 27.17
N GLU A 246 11.50 16.24 26.64
CA GLU A 246 10.45 16.06 25.64
C GLU A 246 10.99 15.49 24.33
N GLU A 247 12.16 15.97 23.89
CA GLU A 247 12.86 15.45 22.69
C GLU A 247 13.34 14.00 22.95
N GLU A 248 13.88 13.72 24.13
CA GLU A 248 14.34 12.37 24.53
C GLU A 248 13.17 11.36 24.54
N ASP A 249 12.03 11.73 25.10
CA ASP A 249 10.84 10.87 25.15
C ASP A 249 10.30 10.62 23.73
N ALA A 250 10.19 11.67 22.89
CA ALA A 250 9.70 11.56 21.52
C ALA A 250 10.61 10.67 20.66
N ILE A 251 11.93 10.88 20.70
CA ILE A 251 12.87 10.05 19.95
C ILE A 251 12.91 8.62 20.50
N GLY A 252 12.75 8.44 21.80
CA GLY A 252 12.66 7.14 22.45
C GLY A 252 11.47 6.30 21.94
N GLU A 253 10.31 6.94 21.73
CA GLU A 253 9.15 6.28 21.11
C GLU A 253 9.44 5.89 19.65
N ILE A 254 10.07 6.78 18.90
CA ILE A 254 10.44 6.54 17.49
C ILE A 254 11.40 5.36 17.38
N LEU A 255 12.42 5.30 18.23
CA LEU A 255 13.40 4.20 18.24
C LEU A 255 12.75 2.86 18.61
N ARG A 256 11.81 2.85 19.58
CA ARG A 256 11.02 1.65 19.91
C ARG A 256 10.17 1.20 18.71
N LEU A 257 9.57 2.13 17.97
CA LEU A 257 8.80 1.81 16.78
C LEU A 257 9.68 1.29 15.64
N LEU A 258 10.88 1.85 15.45
CA LEU A 258 11.88 1.35 14.50
C LEU A 258 12.31 -0.08 14.84
N GLU A 259 12.63 -0.35 16.10
CA GLU A 259 12.94 -1.69 16.60
C GLU A 259 11.80 -2.67 16.28
N PHE A 260 10.55 -2.28 16.60
CA PHE A 260 9.38 -3.09 16.34
C PHE A 260 9.22 -3.40 14.85
N CYS A 261 9.38 -2.41 13.96
CA CYS A 261 9.33 -2.60 12.50
C CYS A 261 10.37 -3.63 12.03
N LEU A 262 11.60 -3.53 12.50
CA LEU A 262 12.69 -4.45 12.16
C LEU A 262 12.40 -5.87 12.65
N MET A 263 11.88 -6.03 13.87
CA MET A 263 11.51 -7.33 14.43
C MET A 263 10.34 -7.99 13.68
N GLN A 264 9.30 -7.23 13.33
CA GLN A 264 8.17 -7.75 12.55
C GLN A 264 8.63 -8.21 11.16
N ARG A 265 9.53 -7.45 10.55
CA ARG A 265 10.11 -7.82 9.26
C ARG A 265 10.96 -9.10 9.35
N GLU A 266 11.69 -9.30 10.44
CA GLU A 266 12.46 -10.53 10.67
C GLU A 266 11.55 -11.74 10.88
N LYS A 267 10.49 -11.62 11.69
CA LYS A 267 9.48 -12.67 11.85
C LYS A 267 8.86 -13.08 10.51
N ALA A 268 8.42 -12.13 9.70
CA ALA A 268 7.85 -12.40 8.38
C ALA A 268 8.84 -13.08 7.41
N TYR A 269 10.14 -12.83 7.56
CA TYR A 269 11.19 -13.52 6.79
C TYR A 269 11.30 -14.99 7.18
N PHE A 270 11.34 -15.31 8.48
CA PHE A 270 11.46 -16.69 8.97
C PHE A 270 10.23 -17.55 8.64
N TYR A 271 9.03 -17.01 8.76
CA TYR A 271 7.80 -17.73 8.38
C TYR A 271 7.82 -18.14 6.90
N ARG A 272 8.30 -17.28 6.01
CA ARG A 272 8.38 -17.58 4.58
C ARG A 272 9.46 -18.63 4.22
N THR A 273 10.56 -18.65 4.94
CA THR A 273 11.61 -19.64 4.72
C THR A 273 11.21 -21.03 5.22
N ARG A 274 10.42 -21.12 6.30
CA ARG A 274 9.86 -22.39 6.78
C ARG A 274 8.79 -22.99 5.87
N LEU A 275 7.96 -22.16 5.23
CA LEU A 275 6.92 -22.62 4.31
C LEU A 275 7.46 -23.04 2.92
N LYS A 276 8.75 -22.82 2.66
CA LYS A 276 9.41 -23.23 1.41
C LYS A 276 10.23 -24.53 1.53
N LYS A 277 10.40 -25.04 2.74
CA LYS A 277 10.93 -26.38 3.02
C LYS A 277 9.78 -27.36 3.20
#